data_ea3d1b0dac88c07eae4b844748c5d665
#
_entry.id   ea3d1b0dac88c07eae4b844748c5d665
#
_cell.length_a   1.000
_cell.length_b   1.000
_cell.length_c   1.000
_cell.angle_alpha   90.00
_cell.angle_beta   90.00
_cell.angle_gamma   90.00
#
_symmetry.space_group_name_H-M   'P 1'
#
loop_
_entity.id
_entity.type
_entity.pdbx_description
1 polymer ?
#
loop_
_entity_poly.entity_id
_entity_poly.type
_entity_poly.pdbx_seq_one_letter_code
_entity_poly.pdbx_strand_id
1 'polypeptide(L)'
;IKWSKSKSYNLNDMALDTISVANHLKIEKFHVIGYSMGGMISQILAINYPEKILSLTSLMSSAHLFDPESEKPDFFRVSQLRAMIYGYKNRKNELKKALKFHFKLSHLWVGKEKNIHNFEEQLEKVLFEIKKRNGYNKQVFFQHRRAIKNSGSRYSKLKKIKNPTLIIHGSDDPLIKISHAKKMASLIHGCKFEIVLGMGHDFHKNFKNRINSIILPHILRNC
;
A
#
# COMPACT_ATOMS: atom_id res chain seq x y z
N ILE A 1 -10.99 -21.75 1.56
CA ILE A 1 -10.81 -21.59 0.11
C ILE A 1 -9.53 -22.31 -0.25
N LYS A 2 -9.62 -23.41 -1.02
CA LYS A 2 -8.44 -24.09 -1.60
C LYS A 2 -7.98 -23.24 -2.79
N TRP A 3 -6.89 -22.52 -2.64
CA TRP A 3 -6.28 -21.76 -3.72
C TRP A 3 -5.68 -22.72 -4.75
N SER A 4 -6.15 -22.64 -5.97
CA SER A 4 -5.57 -23.38 -7.08
C SER A 4 -4.13 -22.93 -7.32
N LYS A 5 -3.18 -23.85 -7.39
CA LYS A 5 -1.78 -23.58 -7.75
C LYS A 5 -1.60 -23.05 -9.17
N SER A 6 -2.63 -23.10 -10.01
CA SER A 6 -2.54 -22.91 -11.47
C SER A 6 -2.88 -21.52 -11.98
N LYS A 7 -3.54 -20.64 -11.23
CA LYS A 7 -3.86 -19.28 -11.66
C LYS A 7 -3.22 -18.23 -10.74
N SER A 8 -2.16 -17.59 -11.22
CA SER A 8 -1.63 -16.39 -10.57
C SER A 8 -2.48 -15.19 -10.96
N TYR A 9 -3.13 -14.55 -9.99
CA TYR A 9 -3.79 -13.26 -10.18
C TYR A 9 -2.76 -12.12 -10.28
N ASN A 10 -3.21 -10.98 -10.78
CA ASN A 10 -2.45 -9.73 -10.88
C ASN A 10 -3.24 -8.56 -10.26
N LEU A 11 -2.70 -7.36 -10.32
CA LEU A 11 -3.36 -6.19 -9.73
C LEU A 11 -4.63 -5.76 -10.50
N ASN A 12 -4.79 -6.13 -11.77
CA ASN A 12 -6.04 -5.86 -12.50
C ASN A 12 -7.18 -6.73 -11.98
N ASP A 13 -6.90 -7.98 -11.63
CA ASP A 13 -7.90 -8.88 -11.02
C ASP A 13 -8.39 -8.28 -9.69
N MET A 14 -7.47 -7.73 -8.88
CA MET A 14 -7.82 -7.07 -7.61
C MET A 14 -8.60 -5.76 -7.82
N ALA A 15 -8.33 -5.03 -8.88
CA ALA A 15 -9.13 -3.86 -9.27
C ALA A 15 -10.55 -4.27 -9.69
N LEU A 16 -10.69 -5.37 -10.44
CA LEU A 16 -12.00 -5.95 -10.79
C LEU A 16 -12.80 -6.37 -9.55
N ASP A 17 -12.15 -6.96 -8.56
CA ASP A 17 -12.79 -7.29 -7.27
C ASP A 17 -13.37 -6.03 -6.62
N THR A 18 -12.63 -4.91 -6.63
CA THR A 18 -13.10 -3.63 -6.10
C THR A 18 -14.33 -3.12 -6.85
N ILE A 19 -14.33 -3.19 -8.18
CA ILE A 19 -15.49 -2.81 -9.01
C ILE A 19 -16.69 -3.73 -8.73
N SER A 20 -16.45 -5.03 -8.58
CA SER A 20 -17.50 -6.00 -8.26
C SER A 20 -18.18 -5.70 -6.92
N VAL A 21 -17.38 -5.32 -5.91
CA VAL A 21 -17.92 -4.88 -4.60
C VAL A 21 -18.73 -3.60 -4.73
N ALA A 22 -18.21 -2.59 -5.43
CA ALA A 22 -18.93 -1.33 -5.65
C ALA A 22 -20.27 -1.56 -6.37
N ASN A 23 -20.28 -2.39 -7.42
CA ASN A 23 -21.49 -2.74 -8.15
C ASN A 23 -22.51 -3.50 -7.27
N HIS A 24 -22.04 -4.45 -6.47
CA HIS A 24 -22.90 -5.18 -5.52
C HIS A 24 -23.58 -4.24 -4.52
N LEU A 25 -22.82 -3.23 -4.05
CA LEU A 25 -23.33 -2.21 -3.13
C LEU A 25 -24.10 -1.08 -3.85
N LYS A 26 -24.27 -1.15 -5.18
CA LYS A 26 -24.92 -0.13 -6.01
C LYS A 26 -24.26 1.25 -5.90
N ILE A 27 -22.94 1.28 -5.68
CA ILE A 27 -22.13 2.50 -5.64
C ILE A 27 -21.69 2.81 -7.06
N GLU A 28 -22.23 3.88 -7.63
CA GLU A 28 -21.93 4.30 -9.01
C GLU A 28 -20.56 4.96 -9.12
N LYS A 29 -20.27 5.90 -8.21
CA LYS A 29 -19.00 6.64 -8.17
C LYS A 29 -18.45 6.70 -6.76
N PHE A 30 -17.13 6.72 -6.62
CA PHE A 30 -16.47 6.76 -5.33
C PHE A 30 -15.09 7.41 -5.38
N HIS A 31 -14.65 7.95 -4.26
CA HIS A 31 -13.26 8.32 -4.03
C HIS A 31 -12.45 7.07 -3.70
N VAL A 32 -11.28 6.92 -4.32
CA VAL A 32 -10.40 5.81 -4.01
C VAL A 32 -9.14 6.29 -3.29
N ILE A 33 -8.88 5.69 -2.12
CA ILE A 33 -7.67 5.93 -1.35
C ILE A 33 -6.92 4.61 -1.24
N GLY A 34 -5.72 4.56 -1.80
CA GLY A 34 -4.89 3.36 -1.79
C GLY A 34 -3.53 3.58 -1.15
N TYR A 35 -3.17 2.68 -0.24
CA TYR A 35 -1.87 2.65 0.44
C TYR A 35 -0.99 1.53 -0.13
N SER A 36 0.27 1.82 -0.44
CA SER A 36 1.25 0.84 -0.93
C SER A 36 0.72 0.07 -2.14
N MET A 37 0.54 -1.24 -2.05
CA MET A 37 -0.10 -2.06 -3.10
C MET A 37 -1.53 -1.58 -3.42
N GLY A 38 -2.28 -1.12 -2.42
CA GLY A 38 -3.61 -0.50 -2.63
C GLY A 38 -3.54 0.74 -3.53
N GLY A 39 -2.48 1.55 -3.41
CA GLY A 39 -2.23 2.68 -4.33
C GLY A 39 -1.95 2.22 -5.77
N MET A 40 -1.29 1.08 -5.95
CA MET A 40 -1.09 0.48 -7.28
C MET A 40 -2.43 0.03 -7.90
N ILE A 41 -3.32 -0.54 -7.09
CA ILE A 41 -4.67 -0.95 -7.50
C ILE A 41 -5.52 0.28 -7.81
N SER A 42 -5.46 1.33 -6.99
CA SER A 42 -6.19 2.58 -7.20
C SER A 42 -5.79 3.28 -8.50
N GLN A 43 -4.51 3.23 -8.89
CA GLN A 43 -4.05 3.71 -10.20
C GLN A 43 -4.73 2.93 -11.34
N ILE A 44 -4.85 1.61 -11.21
CA ILE A 44 -5.51 0.76 -12.22
C ILE A 44 -7.00 1.12 -12.30
N LEU A 45 -7.66 1.36 -11.18
CA LEU A 45 -9.05 1.81 -11.15
C LEU A 45 -9.23 3.13 -11.89
N ALA A 46 -8.38 4.14 -11.61
CA ALA A 46 -8.45 5.43 -12.29
C ALA A 46 -8.10 5.35 -13.79
N ILE A 47 -7.27 4.40 -14.21
CA ILE A 47 -6.91 4.18 -15.63
C ILE A 47 -8.02 3.47 -16.37
N ASN A 48 -8.62 2.41 -15.80
CA ASN A 48 -9.51 1.49 -16.50
C ASN A 48 -11.00 1.80 -16.28
N TYR A 49 -11.34 2.53 -15.19
CA TYR A 49 -12.71 2.88 -14.80
C TYR A 49 -12.82 4.35 -14.36
N PRO A 50 -12.29 5.29 -15.18
CA PRO A 50 -12.24 6.71 -14.80
C PRO A 50 -13.61 7.30 -14.49
N GLU A 51 -14.68 6.79 -15.13
CA GLU A 51 -16.05 7.21 -14.93
C GLU A 51 -16.62 6.87 -13.53
N LYS A 52 -16.04 5.87 -12.86
CA LYS A 52 -16.44 5.45 -11.51
C LYS A 52 -15.64 6.14 -10.40
N ILE A 53 -14.55 6.82 -10.74
CA ILE A 53 -13.64 7.41 -9.75
C ILE A 53 -13.86 8.91 -9.66
N LEU A 54 -14.29 9.38 -8.50
CA LEU A 54 -14.42 10.82 -8.21
C LEU A 54 -13.05 11.46 -8.00
N SER A 55 -12.19 10.85 -7.18
CA SER A 55 -10.80 11.25 -7.02
C SER A 55 -9.91 10.08 -6.64
N LEU A 56 -8.62 10.19 -6.96
CA LEU A 56 -7.58 9.22 -6.63
C LEU A 56 -6.66 9.80 -5.56
N THR A 57 -6.48 9.08 -4.46
CA THR A 57 -5.40 9.34 -3.49
C THR A 57 -4.47 8.12 -3.43
N SER A 58 -3.21 8.31 -3.77
CA SER A 58 -2.18 7.27 -3.76
C SER A 58 -1.14 7.57 -2.68
N LEU A 59 -1.09 6.71 -1.64
CA LEU A 59 -0.19 6.88 -0.51
C LEU A 59 0.94 5.86 -0.57
N MET A 60 2.19 6.35 -0.42
CA MET A 60 3.40 5.52 -0.30
C MET A 60 3.42 4.37 -1.30
N SER A 61 3.20 4.69 -2.58
CA SER A 61 3.00 3.73 -3.65
C SER A 61 3.95 3.97 -4.83
N SER A 62 3.84 3.12 -5.83
CA SER A 62 4.63 3.15 -7.05
C SER A 62 3.80 2.74 -8.26
N ALA A 63 4.12 3.26 -9.44
CA ALA A 63 3.58 2.74 -10.69
C ALA A 63 4.38 1.56 -11.27
N HIS A 64 5.61 1.37 -10.78
CA HIS A 64 6.47 0.23 -11.12
C HIS A 64 7.44 -0.04 -9.98
N LEU A 65 7.08 -0.96 -9.07
CA LEU A 65 7.88 -1.23 -7.87
C LEU A 65 9.30 -1.75 -8.17
N PHE A 66 9.46 -2.44 -9.29
CA PHE A 66 10.74 -3.03 -9.73
C PHE A 66 11.40 -2.20 -10.85
N ASP A 67 11.11 -0.91 -10.92
CA ASP A 67 11.72 0.02 -11.87
C ASP A 67 13.24 0.03 -11.72
N PRO A 68 14.00 -0.34 -12.77
CA PRO A 68 15.46 -0.37 -12.71
C PRO A 68 16.08 1.03 -12.54
N GLU A 69 15.38 2.08 -12.98
CA GLU A 69 15.84 3.48 -12.91
C GLU A 69 15.52 4.16 -11.57
N SER A 70 14.63 3.57 -10.77
CA SER A 70 14.27 4.13 -9.47
C SER A 70 15.26 3.75 -8.39
N GLU A 71 15.36 4.59 -7.37
CA GLU A 71 16.13 4.27 -6.17
C GLU A 71 15.72 2.92 -5.58
N LYS A 72 16.72 2.13 -5.20
CA LYS A 72 16.45 0.82 -4.62
C LYS A 72 15.97 0.97 -3.17
N PRO A 73 15.08 0.06 -2.72
CA PRO A 73 14.71 -0.01 -1.31
C PRO A 73 15.95 -0.21 -0.44
N ASP A 74 15.83 0.17 0.84
CA ASP A 74 16.88 -0.10 1.82
C ASP A 74 17.15 -1.62 1.91
N PHE A 75 18.29 -2.03 1.37
CA PHE A 75 18.64 -3.45 1.24
C PHE A 75 18.67 -4.17 2.59
N PHE A 76 19.19 -3.52 3.61
CA PHE A 76 19.30 -4.09 4.95
C PHE A 76 17.90 -4.37 5.54
N ARG A 77 17.00 -3.38 5.48
CA ARG A 77 15.63 -3.51 5.96
C ARG A 77 14.84 -4.56 5.17
N VAL A 78 14.98 -4.59 3.86
CA VAL A 78 14.33 -5.61 3.01
C VAL A 78 14.88 -7.00 3.25
N SER A 79 16.19 -7.15 3.49
CA SER A 79 16.79 -8.46 3.80
C SER A 79 16.31 -8.99 5.17
N GLN A 80 16.21 -8.13 6.17
CA GLN A 80 15.62 -8.48 7.47
C GLN A 80 14.17 -8.92 7.33
N LEU A 81 13.36 -8.18 6.56
CA LEU A 81 11.97 -8.57 6.29
C LEU A 81 11.89 -9.96 5.64
N ARG A 82 12.73 -10.20 4.63
CA ARG A 82 12.80 -11.53 3.99
C ARG A 82 13.15 -12.62 4.99
N ALA A 83 14.19 -12.43 5.79
CA ALA A 83 14.61 -13.39 6.81
C ALA A 83 13.49 -13.67 7.82
N MET A 84 12.76 -12.63 8.24
CA MET A 84 11.60 -12.76 9.12
C MET A 84 10.47 -13.59 8.48
N ILE A 85 10.12 -13.31 7.22
CA ILE A 85 9.07 -14.03 6.49
C ILE A 85 9.47 -15.49 6.27
N TYR A 86 10.70 -15.74 5.88
CA TYR A 86 11.21 -17.12 5.70
C TYR A 86 11.34 -17.88 7.03
N GLY A 87 11.72 -17.19 8.12
CA GLY A 87 11.82 -17.77 9.45
C GLY A 87 10.47 -18.10 10.11
N TYR A 88 9.36 -17.61 9.58
CA TYR A 88 8.01 -17.84 10.09
C TYR A 88 7.52 -19.25 9.67
N LYS A 89 8.20 -20.29 10.19
CA LYS A 89 7.99 -21.67 9.73
C LYS A 89 6.96 -22.48 10.50
N ASN A 90 6.60 -22.14 11.75
CA ASN A 90 5.78 -23.01 12.60
C ASN A 90 4.69 -22.30 13.38
N ARG A 91 3.45 -22.81 13.25
CA ARG A 91 2.21 -22.29 13.85
C ARG A 91 2.04 -22.58 15.35
N LYS A 92 2.88 -23.39 15.99
CA LYS A 92 2.69 -23.87 17.37
C LYS A 92 2.84 -22.81 18.49
N ASN A 93 3.06 -21.54 18.20
CA ASN A 93 3.00 -20.41 19.13
C ASN A 93 2.69 -19.13 18.35
N GLU A 94 1.58 -19.12 17.65
CA GLU A 94 1.26 -18.12 16.63
C GLU A 94 1.23 -16.71 17.19
N LEU A 95 0.63 -16.50 18.36
CA LEU A 95 0.51 -15.16 18.95
C LEU A 95 1.88 -14.57 19.31
N LYS A 96 2.70 -15.29 20.06
CA LYS A 96 4.04 -14.81 20.46
C LYS A 96 4.95 -14.53 19.26
N LYS A 97 4.86 -15.40 18.23
CA LYS A 97 5.63 -15.23 16.99
C LYS A 97 5.11 -14.07 16.16
N ALA A 98 3.78 -13.94 16.03
CA ALA A 98 3.15 -12.84 15.29
C ALA A 98 3.44 -11.50 15.97
N LEU A 99 3.37 -11.40 17.28
CA LEU A 99 3.79 -10.21 18.05
C LEU A 99 5.25 -9.86 17.78
N LYS A 100 6.17 -10.82 17.93
CA LYS A 100 7.59 -10.60 17.67
C LYS A 100 7.85 -10.16 16.21
N PHE A 101 7.14 -10.76 15.25
CA PHE A 101 7.18 -10.38 13.85
C PHE A 101 6.69 -8.95 13.66
N HIS A 102 5.52 -8.64 14.22
CA HIS A 102 4.89 -7.33 14.08
C HIS A 102 5.75 -6.20 14.68
N PHE A 103 6.31 -6.42 15.87
CA PHE A 103 7.23 -5.47 16.49
C PHE A 103 8.47 -5.21 15.64
N LYS A 104 9.10 -6.26 15.14
CA LYS A 104 10.26 -6.11 14.25
C LYS A 104 9.89 -5.42 12.94
N LEU A 105 8.73 -5.77 12.38
CA LEU A 105 8.23 -5.17 11.14
C LEU A 105 7.97 -3.67 11.32
N SER A 106 7.29 -3.28 12.39
CA SER A 106 7.01 -1.88 12.67
C SER A 106 8.29 -1.04 12.74
N HIS A 107 9.35 -1.54 13.38
CA HIS A 107 10.65 -0.86 13.43
C HIS A 107 11.37 -0.76 12.07
N LEU A 108 11.12 -1.72 11.17
CA LEU A 108 11.71 -1.69 9.81
C LEU A 108 11.06 -0.65 8.90
N TRP A 109 9.78 -0.36 9.14
CA TRP A 109 9.00 0.52 8.28
C TRP A 109 8.96 1.97 8.74
N VAL A 110 9.20 2.23 10.01
CA VAL A 110 9.20 3.57 10.60
C VAL A 110 10.31 4.42 9.98
N GLY A 111 10.00 5.70 9.77
CA GLY A 111 10.97 6.70 9.36
C GLY A 111 11.96 7.04 10.49
N LYS A 112 12.35 8.31 10.60
CA LYS A 112 13.30 8.76 11.63
C LYS A 112 12.72 8.81 13.04
N GLU A 113 11.40 8.91 13.18
CA GLU A 113 10.74 8.91 14.48
C GLU A 113 10.70 7.50 15.08
N LYS A 114 11.59 7.21 16.03
CA LYS A 114 11.85 5.84 16.50
C LYS A 114 11.01 5.33 17.66
N ASN A 115 10.27 6.13 18.41
CA ASN A 115 9.66 5.70 19.69
C ASN A 115 8.14 5.78 19.69
N ILE A 116 7.48 4.98 18.86
CA ILE A 116 6.10 5.24 18.54
C ILE A 116 5.16 4.05 18.82
N HIS A 117 5.67 2.91 19.24
CA HIS A 117 4.85 1.71 19.36
C HIS A 117 4.51 1.43 20.84
N ASN A 118 3.23 1.62 21.17
CA ASN A 118 2.65 1.10 22.40
C ASN A 118 2.43 -0.41 22.24
N PHE A 119 2.88 -1.20 23.21
CA PHE A 119 2.75 -2.66 23.21
C PHE A 119 1.28 -3.10 23.14
N GLU A 120 0.39 -2.47 23.87
CA GLU A 120 -1.02 -2.82 23.93
C GLU A 120 -1.72 -2.59 22.59
N GLU A 121 -1.48 -1.42 21.95
CA GLU A 121 -1.99 -1.14 20.61
C GLU A 121 -1.50 -2.18 19.56
N GLN A 122 -0.25 -2.61 19.70
CA GLN A 122 0.32 -3.62 18.79
C GLN A 122 -0.30 -5.00 19.06
N LEU A 123 -0.52 -5.34 20.34
CA LEU A 123 -1.17 -6.59 20.73
C LEU A 123 -2.58 -6.67 20.17
N GLU A 124 -3.38 -5.61 20.31
CA GLU A 124 -4.74 -5.56 19.76
C GLU A 124 -4.77 -5.75 18.24
N LYS A 125 -3.89 -5.04 17.51
CA LYS A 125 -3.76 -5.20 16.05
C LYS A 125 -3.41 -6.64 15.67
N VAL A 126 -2.44 -7.25 16.33
CA VAL A 126 -2.04 -8.63 16.04
C VAL A 126 -3.16 -9.62 16.36
N LEU A 127 -3.86 -9.43 17.47
CA LEU A 127 -5.01 -10.26 17.84
C LEU A 127 -6.15 -10.14 16.81
N PHE A 128 -6.43 -8.93 16.35
CA PHE A 128 -7.43 -8.70 15.31
C PHE A 128 -7.05 -9.38 14.00
N GLU A 129 -5.80 -9.22 13.55
CA GLU A 129 -5.31 -9.85 12.32
C GLU A 129 -5.38 -11.39 12.39
N ILE A 130 -4.99 -11.99 13.52
CA ILE A 130 -5.02 -13.44 13.69
C ILE A 130 -6.47 -13.95 13.77
N LYS A 131 -7.30 -13.35 14.65
CA LYS A 131 -8.64 -13.87 14.97
C LYS A 131 -9.68 -13.57 13.90
N LYS A 132 -9.57 -12.41 13.25
CA LYS A 132 -10.61 -11.92 12.34
C LYS A 132 -10.23 -12.02 10.86
N ARG A 133 -8.93 -11.95 10.53
CA ARG A 133 -8.46 -11.83 9.14
C ARG A 133 -7.61 -13.00 8.66
N ASN A 134 -7.34 -14.01 9.50
CA ASN A 134 -6.39 -15.08 9.19
C ASN A 134 -5.04 -14.50 8.69
N GLY A 135 -4.61 -13.40 9.31
CA GLY A 135 -3.40 -12.66 8.96
C GLY A 135 -2.12 -13.47 9.13
N TYR A 136 -0.99 -12.85 8.78
CA TYR A 136 0.36 -13.48 8.80
C TYR A 136 0.47 -14.73 7.91
N ASN A 137 -0.32 -14.78 6.84
CA ASN A 137 -0.28 -15.86 5.88
C ASN A 137 0.86 -15.65 4.88
N LYS A 138 1.92 -16.47 5.02
CA LYS A 138 3.11 -16.42 4.17
C LYS A 138 2.79 -16.61 2.68
N GLN A 139 1.84 -17.49 2.35
CA GLN A 139 1.47 -17.75 0.95
C GLN A 139 0.87 -16.51 0.31
N VAL A 140 -0.03 -15.81 1.02
CA VAL A 140 -0.64 -14.57 0.55
C VAL A 140 0.41 -13.48 0.29
N PHE A 141 1.41 -13.35 1.16
CA PHE A 141 2.50 -12.40 0.94
C PHE A 141 3.24 -12.66 -0.38
N PHE A 142 3.59 -13.91 -0.68
CA PHE A 142 4.25 -14.25 -1.93
C PHE A 142 3.34 -14.09 -3.15
N GLN A 143 2.06 -14.37 -3.01
CA GLN A 143 1.07 -14.15 -4.07
C GLN A 143 0.93 -12.67 -4.40
N HIS A 144 0.80 -11.79 -3.38
CA HIS A 144 0.76 -10.34 -3.58
C HIS A 144 2.02 -9.81 -4.26
N ARG A 145 3.20 -10.25 -3.81
CA ARG A 145 4.46 -9.87 -4.46
C ARG A 145 4.52 -10.31 -5.92
N ARG A 146 4.03 -11.51 -6.22
CA ARG A 146 3.92 -12.03 -7.60
C ARG A 146 2.93 -11.21 -8.41
N ALA A 147 1.77 -10.87 -7.85
CA ALA A 147 0.77 -10.02 -8.49
C ALA A 147 1.35 -8.65 -8.86
N ILE A 148 2.09 -8.00 -7.96
CA ILE A 148 2.78 -6.74 -8.24
C ILE A 148 3.78 -6.91 -9.41
N LYS A 149 4.61 -7.97 -9.37
CA LYS A 149 5.60 -8.24 -10.43
C LYS A 149 4.95 -8.48 -11.78
N ASN A 150 3.89 -9.29 -11.82
CA ASN A 150 3.17 -9.64 -13.05
C ASN A 150 2.40 -8.47 -13.67
N SER A 151 2.07 -7.45 -12.86
CA SER A 151 1.35 -6.27 -13.35
C SER A 151 2.23 -5.25 -14.09
N GLY A 152 3.54 -5.39 -14.00
CA GLY A 152 4.50 -4.56 -14.72
C GLY A 152 4.41 -3.05 -14.43
N SER A 153 4.85 -2.27 -15.38
CA SER A 153 4.86 -0.81 -15.33
C SER A 153 3.52 -0.20 -15.77
N ARG A 154 3.10 0.86 -15.06
CA ARG A 154 1.92 1.67 -15.40
C ARG A 154 2.29 3.08 -15.85
N TYR A 155 3.59 3.43 -15.93
CA TYR A 155 4.04 4.80 -16.23
C TYR A 155 3.40 5.38 -17.50
N SER A 156 3.40 4.64 -18.62
CA SER A 156 2.80 5.10 -19.88
C SER A 156 1.29 5.34 -19.77
N LYS A 157 0.61 4.61 -18.87
CA LYS A 157 -0.83 4.71 -18.65
C LYS A 157 -1.21 5.82 -17.67
N LEU A 158 -0.31 6.23 -16.78
CA LEU A 158 -0.59 7.31 -15.82
C LEU A 158 -0.99 8.62 -16.48
N LYS A 159 -0.43 8.93 -17.65
CA LYS A 159 -0.80 10.12 -18.46
C LYS A 159 -2.28 10.14 -18.89
N LYS A 160 -2.97 9.00 -18.82
CA LYS A 160 -4.40 8.88 -19.17
C LYS A 160 -5.33 9.22 -17.99
N ILE A 161 -4.81 9.31 -16.78
CA ILE A 161 -5.59 9.64 -15.59
C ILE A 161 -6.02 11.10 -15.70
N LYS A 162 -7.33 11.31 -15.74
CA LYS A 162 -7.97 12.65 -15.77
C LYS A 162 -8.62 13.00 -14.45
N ASN A 163 -8.84 12.01 -13.59
CA ASN A 163 -9.45 12.19 -12.28
C ASN A 163 -8.56 13.05 -11.37
N PRO A 164 -9.13 13.94 -10.54
CA PRO A 164 -8.39 14.66 -9.51
C PRO A 164 -7.50 13.72 -8.72
N THR A 165 -6.19 13.95 -8.74
CA THR A 165 -5.21 13.01 -8.17
C THR A 165 -4.37 13.68 -7.11
N LEU A 166 -4.23 13.00 -5.98
CA LEU A 166 -3.36 13.34 -4.87
C LEU A 166 -2.37 12.18 -4.62
N ILE A 167 -1.08 12.49 -4.63
CA ILE A 167 -0.03 11.56 -4.23
C ILE A 167 0.54 12.05 -2.90
N ILE A 168 0.61 11.16 -1.90
CA ILE A 168 1.23 11.42 -0.60
C ILE A 168 2.35 10.41 -0.38
N HIS A 169 3.51 10.90 0.06
CA HIS A 169 4.66 10.02 0.31
C HIS A 169 5.47 10.47 1.52
N GLY A 170 5.95 9.50 2.30
CA GLY A 170 6.86 9.76 3.41
C GLY A 170 8.28 10.04 2.92
N SER A 171 8.95 11.07 3.46
CA SER A 171 10.32 11.39 3.06
C SER A 171 11.33 10.27 3.38
N ASP A 172 11.04 9.50 4.41
CA ASP A 172 11.92 8.48 4.98
C ASP A 172 11.47 7.06 4.69
N ASP A 173 10.60 6.88 3.68
CA ASP A 173 10.12 5.56 3.27
C ASP A 173 11.29 4.65 2.85
N PRO A 174 11.57 3.57 3.62
CA PRO A 174 12.69 2.69 3.32
C PRO A 174 12.38 1.65 2.26
N LEU A 175 11.09 1.42 1.98
CA LEU A 175 10.62 0.34 1.12
C LEU A 175 10.35 0.82 -0.30
N ILE A 176 9.60 1.89 -0.44
CA ILE A 176 9.32 2.57 -1.71
C ILE A 176 9.88 3.96 -1.61
N LYS A 177 10.99 4.20 -2.27
CA LYS A 177 11.66 5.50 -2.20
C LYS A 177 10.81 6.61 -2.79
N ILE A 178 10.96 7.83 -2.27
CA ILE A 178 10.22 9.01 -2.69
C ILE A 178 10.34 9.29 -4.20
N SER A 179 11.43 8.85 -4.83
CA SER A 179 11.65 8.96 -6.28
C SER A 179 10.53 8.30 -7.10
N HIS A 180 9.94 7.19 -6.61
CA HIS A 180 8.77 6.58 -7.25
C HIS A 180 7.55 7.52 -7.27
N ALA A 181 7.28 8.20 -6.15
CA ALA A 181 6.17 9.14 -6.04
C ALA A 181 6.40 10.40 -6.90
N LYS A 182 7.62 10.95 -6.89
CA LYS A 182 8.01 12.07 -7.75
C LYS A 182 7.81 11.74 -9.24
N LYS A 183 8.26 10.55 -9.67
CA LYS A 183 8.07 10.08 -11.05
C LYS A 183 6.60 9.90 -11.39
N MET A 184 5.76 9.38 -10.49
CA MET A 184 4.32 9.30 -10.73
C MET A 184 3.67 10.68 -10.85
N ALA A 185 3.99 11.59 -9.93
CA ALA A 185 3.44 12.93 -9.91
C ALA A 185 3.77 13.73 -11.18
N SER A 186 4.98 13.57 -11.74
CA SER A 186 5.36 14.22 -12.99
C SER A 186 4.64 13.68 -14.24
N LEU A 187 4.01 12.50 -14.15
CA LEU A 187 3.31 11.85 -15.26
C LEU A 187 1.81 12.07 -15.27
N ILE A 188 1.21 12.47 -14.13
CA ILE A 188 -0.24 12.68 -14.01
C ILE A 188 -0.53 14.17 -14.07
N HIS A 189 -1.25 14.60 -15.09
CA HIS A 189 -1.58 16.02 -15.28
C HIS A 189 -2.44 16.53 -14.10
N GLY A 190 -2.10 17.72 -13.56
CA GLY A 190 -2.82 18.32 -12.44
C GLY A 190 -2.71 17.59 -11.11
N CYS A 191 -1.76 16.61 -11.00
CA CYS A 191 -1.54 15.88 -9.77
C CYS A 191 -1.02 16.79 -8.64
N LYS A 192 -1.64 16.70 -7.46
CA LYS A 192 -1.10 17.27 -6.23
C LYS A 192 -0.15 16.26 -5.60
N PHE A 193 1.02 16.74 -5.20
CA PHE A 193 2.03 15.90 -4.56
C PHE A 193 2.42 16.48 -3.20
N GLU A 194 2.24 15.69 -2.16
CA GLU A 194 2.51 16.06 -0.77
C GLU A 194 3.55 15.12 -0.16
N ILE A 195 4.55 15.71 0.48
CA ILE A 195 5.60 15.00 1.21
C ILE A 195 5.35 15.14 2.70
N VAL A 196 5.28 14.01 3.41
CA VAL A 196 5.21 14.01 4.87
C VAL A 196 6.61 13.74 5.42
N LEU A 197 7.22 14.80 5.96
CA LEU A 197 8.59 14.73 6.48
C LEU A 197 8.69 13.78 7.66
N GLY A 198 9.74 12.98 7.70
CA GLY A 198 10.01 12.00 8.76
C GLY A 198 9.18 10.72 8.69
N MET A 199 8.13 10.68 7.87
CA MET A 199 7.28 9.49 7.73
C MET A 199 7.98 8.40 6.92
N GLY A 200 7.94 7.16 7.45
CA GLY A 200 8.38 5.95 6.74
C GLY A 200 7.27 5.32 5.92
N HIS A 201 7.34 3.98 5.79
CA HIS A 201 6.31 3.18 5.12
C HIS A 201 5.26 2.67 6.12
N ASP A 202 4.88 3.47 7.09
CA ASP A 202 3.92 3.11 8.14
C ASP A 202 2.93 4.24 8.40
N PHE A 203 1.67 3.87 8.66
CA PHE A 203 0.61 4.77 9.11
C PHE A 203 0.66 4.94 10.62
N HIS A 204 1.65 5.71 11.08
CA HIS A 204 1.74 5.97 12.48
C HIS A 204 0.75 7.06 12.95
N LYS A 205 0.27 6.91 14.21
CA LYS A 205 -0.70 7.84 14.81
C LYS A 205 -0.24 9.31 14.79
N ASN A 206 1.06 9.56 14.90
CA ASN A 206 1.64 10.91 14.85
C ASN A 206 1.40 11.62 13.52
N PHE A 207 1.30 10.89 12.43
CA PHE A 207 1.04 11.43 11.10
C PHE A 207 -0.46 11.50 10.75
N LYS A 208 -1.34 10.90 11.57
CA LYS A 208 -2.77 10.79 11.28
C LYS A 208 -3.41 12.16 11.00
N ASN A 209 -3.20 13.13 11.87
CA ASN A 209 -3.79 14.46 11.72
C ASN A 209 -3.26 15.15 10.47
N ARG A 210 -1.97 15.06 10.21
CA ARG A 210 -1.34 15.62 9.00
C ARG A 210 -1.90 14.96 7.73
N ILE A 211 -1.99 13.64 7.69
CA ILE A 211 -2.55 12.92 6.53
C ILE A 211 -4.02 13.28 6.33
N ASN A 212 -4.82 13.32 7.37
CA ASN A 212 -6.22 13.72 7.29
C ASN A 212 -6.38 15.15 6.78
N SER A 213 -5.57 16.11 7.25
CA SER A 213 -5.62 17.51 6.79
C SER A 213 -5.26 17.67 5.31
N ILE A 214 -4.58 16.70 4.73
CA ILE A 214 -4.24 16.66 3.29
C ILE A 214 -5.35 15.97 2.49
N ILE A 215 -5.85 14.82 2.96
CA ILE A 215 -6.81 14.00 2.22
C ILE A 215 -8.22 14.61 2.24
N LEU A 216 -8.71 15.06 3.39
CA LEU A 216 -10.08 15.55 3.50
C LEU A 216 -10.42 16.71 2.55
N PRO A 217 -9.59 17.77 2.43
CA PRO A 217 -9.87 18.82 1.45
C PRO A 217 -9.82 18.33 0.00
N HIS A 218 -9.01 17.29 -0.30
CA HIS A 218 -8.97 16.72 -1.64
C HIS A 218 -10.27 15.98 -1.96
N ILE A 219 -10.81 15.21 -1.03
CA ILE A 219 -12.10 14.53 -1.20
C ILE A 219 -13.23 15.56 -1.35
N LEU A 220 -13.37 16.47 -0.37
CA LEU A 220 -14.49 17.41 -0.29
C LEU A 220 -14.60 18.35 -1.52
N ARG A 221 -13.49 18.69 -2.15
CA ARG A 221 -13.49 19.51 -3.38
C ARG A 221 -13.92 18.77 -4.63
N ASN A 222 -14.01 17.44 -4.58
CA ASN A 222 -14.27 16.59 -5.74
C ASN A 222 -15.50 15.68 -5.52
N CYS A 223 -16.39 16.09 -4.61
CA CYS A 223 -17.71 15.50 -4.39
C CYS A 223 -18.70 15.92 -5.46
#